data_c47128bfbf43edeb8a228f5b914ff051
#
_entry.id   c47128bfbf43edeb8a228f5b914ff051
#
_cell.length_a   1.000
_cell.length_b   1.000
_cell.length_c   1.000
_cell.angle_alpha   90.00
_cell.angle_beta   90.00
_cell.angle_gamma   90.00
#
_symmetry.space_group_name_H-M   'P 1'
#
loop_
_entity.id
_entity.type
_entity.pdbx_description
1 polymer ?
#
loop_
_entity_poly.entity_id
_entity_poly.type
_entity_poly.pdbx_seq_one_letter_code
_entity_poly.pdbx_strand_id
1 'polypeptide(L)'
;MLTRSDGHGLMYPGHIHMFYGESESGKSWVALVAAAEELKSGRAVLFLDFESDALTIGGRLMALGVAPEAIAAHLTYVRPDGSPETHSEAYSALLAKPYRLAVLDGMTDAYMMLGLDPNSNTDVANFVRTLPRRIADATGAAVVMIDHVVKSNDNRGRFAIGSQHKLSALDGAAYMVEPAAGAPLGDGKRGIAVLRVTKDRPAQVRKH
;
A
#
# COMPACT_ATOMS: atom_id res chain seq x y z
N MET A 1 0.10 -4.91 -12.23
CA MET A 1 0.65 -4.62 -10.88
C MET A 1 0.67 -5.90 -10.07
N LEU A 2 1.85 -6.27 -9.62
CA LEU A 2 2.12 -7.60 -9.06
C LEU A 2 1.56 -8.70 -9.97
N THR A 3 2.20 -8.85 -11.12
CA THR A 3 1.71 -9.76 -12.15
C THR A 3 2.10 -11.19 -11.79
N ARG A 4 1.12 -12.07 -11.74
CA ARG A 4 1.29 -13.50 -11.51
C ARG A 4 1.90 -14.18 -12.76
N SER A 5 2.40 -15.40 -12.58
CA SER A 5 2.94 -16.20 -13.69
C SER A 5 1.92 -16.52 -14.80
N ASP A 6 0.62 -16.46 -14.48
CA ASP A 6 -0.49 -16.60 -15.44
C ASP A 6 -0.87 -15.28 -16.16
N GLY A 7 -0.12 -14.19 -15.91
CA GLY A 7 -0.35 -12.88 -16.51
C GLY A 7 -1.40 -12.01 -15.83
N HIS A 8 -2.08 -12.51 -14.79
CA HIS A 8 -3.09 -11.72 -14.06
C HIS A 8 -2.46 -10.86 -12.98
N GLY A 9 -2.91 -9.59 -12.90
CA GLY A 9 -2.50 -8.67 -11.85
C GLY A 9 -3.26 -8.91 -10.54
N LEU A 10 -2.58 -8.72 -9.42
CA LEU A 10 -3.17 -8.84 -8.09
C LEU A 10 -3.89 -7.58 -7.63
N MET A 11 -3.72 -6.45 -8.33
CA MET A 11 -4.35 -5.18 -7.98
C MET A 11 -5.13 -4.61 -9.16
N TYR A 12 -6.26 -3.98 -8.84
CA TYR A 12 -7.22 -3.42 -9.79
C TYR A 12 -7.07 -1.90 -9.86
N PRO A 13 -6.92 -1.28 -11.04
CA PRO A 13 -6.94 0.17 -11.19
C PRO A 13 -8.22 0.79 -10.63
N GLY A 14 -8.10 1.95 -9.99
CA GLY A 14 -9.23 2.68 -9.42
C GLY A 14 -9.83 2.07 -8.15
N HIS A 15 -9.20 1.02 -7.58
CA HIS A 15 -9.68 0.33 -6.39
C HIS A 15 -8.69 0.45 -5.23
N ILE A 16 -9.21 0.29 -4.01
CA ILE A 16 -8.43 0.33 -2.77
C ILE A 16 -8.12 -1.09 -2.33
N HIS A 17 -6.85 -1.37 -2.14
CA HIS A 17 -6.29 -2.64 -1.71
C HIS A 17 -5.61 -2.50 -0.34
N MET A 18 -5.29 -3.63 0.29
CA MET A 18 -4.56 -3.63 1.55
C MET A 18 -3.55 -4.77 1.59
N PHE A 19 -2.32 -4.45 2.01
CA PHE A 19 -1.33 -5.42 2.48
C PHE A 19 -1.24 -5.29 3.99
N TYR A 20 -1.45 -6.38 4.71
CA TYR A 20 -1.37 -6.37 6.16
C TYR A 20 -0.68 -7.63 6.68
N GLY A 21 -0.12 -7.57 7.86
CA GLY A 21 0.64 -8.65 8.45
C GLY A 21 1.47 -8.19 9.64
N GLU A 22 2.20 -9.10 10.26
CA GLU A 22 3.09 -8.78 11.39
C GLU A 22 4.19 -7.79 10.95
N SER A 23 4.82 -7.13 11.93
CA SER A 23 6.03 -6.35 11.67
C SER A 23 7.08 -7.23 11.01
N GLU A 24 7.85 -6.67 10.09
CA GLU A 24 8.90 -7.38 9.33
C GLU A 24 8.41 -8.53 8.43
N SER A 25 7.10 -8.65 8.20
CA SER A 25 6.55 -9.68 7.31
C SER A 25 6.83 -9.42 5.80
N GLY A 26 7.40 -8.25 5.47
CA GLY A 26 7.75 -7.88 4.10
C GLY A 26 6.68 -7.09 3.34
N LYS A 27 5.66 -6.55 4.02
CA LYS A 27 4.56 -5.76 3.41
C LYS A 27 5.07 -4.63 2.51
N SER A 28 5.95 -3.77 3.06
CA SER A 28 6.54 -2.65 2.32
C SER A 28 7.37 -3.13 1.14
N TRP A 29 8.09 -4.26 1.28
CA TRP A 29 8.82 -4.86 0.16
C TRP A 29 7.88 -5.32 -0.96
N VAL A 30 6.74 -5.94 -0.65
CA VAL A 30 5.73 -6.33 -1.65
C VAL A 30 5.19 -5.10 -2.39
N ALA A 31 4.89 -4.03 -1.66
CA ALA A 31 4.45 -2.77 -2.28
C ALA A 31 5.55 -2.13 -3.16
N LEU A 32 6.81 -2.20 -2.72
CA LEU A 32 7.95 -1.71 -3.51
C LEU A 32 8.20 -2.56 -4.76
N VAL A 33 7.97 -3.87 -4.72
CA VAL A 33 8.01 -4.73 -5.93
C VAL A 33 6.93 -4.28 -6.93
N ALA A 34 5.71 -4.01 -6.46
CA ALA A 34 4.66 -3.47 -7.31
C ALA A 34 5.04 -2.10 -7.90
N ALA A 35 5.59 -1.20 -7.08
CA ALA A 35 6.07 0.09 -7.54
C ALA A 35 7.20 -0.05 -8.57
N ALA A 36 8.15 -0.97 -8.34
CA ALA A 36 9.26 -1.22 -9.27
C ALA A 36 8.78 -1.75 -10.63
N GLU A 37 7.76 -2.63 -10.68
CA GLU A 37 7.15 -3.06 -11.95
C GLU A 37 6.61 -1.86 -12.76
N GLU A 38 5.90 -0.96 -12.09
CA GLU A 38 5.30 0.21 -12.74
C GLU A 38 6.37 1.21 -13.19
N LEU A 39 7.33 1.55 -12.33
CA LEU A 39 8.41 2.50 -12.64
C LEU A 39 9.29 2.00 -13.79
N LYS A 40 9.66 0.70 -13.82
CA LYS A 40 10.42 0.10 -14.93
C LYS A 40 9.67 0.13 -16.25
N SER A 41 8.35 0.21 -16.19
CA SER A 41 7.49 0.32 -17.37
C SER A 41 7.16 1.77 -17.75
N GLY A 42 7.82 2.76 -17.12
CA GLY A 42 7.59 4.19 -17.38
C GLY A 42 6.23 4.69 -16.88
N ARG A 43 5.61 4.01 -15.92
CA ARG A 43 4.31 4.41 -15.38
C ARG A 43 4.47 5.11 -14.03
N ALA A 44 3.68 6.16 -13.81
CA ALA A 44 3.77 6.99 -12.63
C ALA A 44 3.27 6.27 -11.37
N VAL A 45 4.02 6.43 -10.28
CA VAL A 45 3.72 5.91 -8.95
C VAL A 45 3.70 7.06 -7.95
N LEU A 46 2.67 7.10 -7.10
CA LEU A 46 2.60 7.95 -5.92
C LEU A 46 2.98 7.11 -4.70
N PHE A 47 3.88 7.61 -3.86
CA PHE A 47 4.25 6.97 -2.60
C PHE A 47 4.07 7.97 -1.46
N LEU A 48 3.04 7.76 -0.63
CA LEU A 48 2.81 8.49 0.61
C LEU A 48 3.42 7.67 1.74
N ASP A 49 4.49 8.20 2.34
CA ASP A 49 5.29 7.51 3.34
C ASP A 49 5.12 8.18 4.71
N PHE A 50 4.53 7.45 5.65
CA PHE A 50 4.31 7.92 7.00
C PHE A 50 5.32 7.34 8.01
N GLU A 51 6.11 6.32 7.61
CA GLU A 51 7.00 5.59 8.52
C GLU A 51 8.50 5.79 8.21
N SER A 52 8.87 5.96 6.94
CA SER A 52 10.26 5.89 6.48
C SER A 52 10.76 7.25 5.93
N ASP A 53 11.65 7.22 4.95
CA ASP A 53 12.23 8.39 4.28
C ASP A 53 12.56 8.11 2.81
N ALA A 54 12.77 9.20 2.05
CA ALA A 54 12.99 9.15 0.62
C ALA A 54 14.27 8.39 0.22
N LEU A 55 15.34 8.46 1.03
CA LEU A 55 16.61 7.78 0.75
C LEU A 55 16.44 6.27 0.89
N THR A 56 15.75 5.83 1.94
CA THR A 56 15.44 4.42 2.19
C THR A 56 14.57 3.86 1.06
N ILE A 57 13.50 4.54 0.68
CA ILE A 57 12.60 4.08 -0.40
C ILE A 57 13.35 4.07 -1.74
N GLY A 58 14.09 5.13 -2.08
CA GLY A 58 14.90 5.19 -3.30
C GLY A 58 15.95 4.10 -3.37
N GLY A 59 16.69 3.85 -2.27
CA GLY A 59 17.68 2.78 -2.18
C GLY A 59 17.09 1.39 -2.38
N ARG A 60 15.92 1.11 -1.79
CA ARG A 60 15.20 -0.16 -1.97
C ARG A 60 14.70 -0.34 -3.40
N LEU A 61 14.19 0.71 -4.05
CA LEU A 61 13.78 0.65 -5.46
C LEU A 61 14.98 0.38 -6.38
N MET A 62 16.13 1.01 -6.13
CA MET A 62 17.37 0.72 -6.86
C MET A 62 17.82 -0.73 -6.63
N ALA A 63 17.76 -1.24 -5.40
CA ALA A 63 18.05 -2.65 -5.10
C ALA A 63 17.10 -3.63 -5.83
N LEU A 64 15.87 -3.21 -6.11
CA LEU A 64 14.92 -3.93 -6.96
C LEU A 64 15.19 -3.74 -8.46
N GLY A 65 16.27 -3.05 -8.83
CA GLY A 65 16.70 -2.85 -10.21
C GLY A 65 15.94 -1.77 -10.97
N VAL A 66 15.40 -0.76 -10.27
CA VAL A 66 14.83 0.43 -10.92
C VAL A 66 15.96 1.43 -11.16
N ALA A 67 16.10 1.92 -12.39
CA ALA A 67 17.09 2.92 -12.74
C ALA A 67 16.79 4.25 -12.03
N PRO A 68 17.83 5.00 -11.54
CA PRO A 68 17.64 6.29 -10.88
C PRO A 68 16.82 7.28 -11.73
N GLU A 69 17.02 7.28 -13.03
CA GLU A 69 16.30 8.14 -13.97
C GLU A 69 14.80 7.81 -14.02
N ALA A 70 14.44 6.53 -13.94
CA ALA A 70 13.04 6.10 -13.87
C ALA A 70 12.38 6.50 -12.55
N ILE A 71 13.13 6.42 -11.44
CA ILE A 71 12.66 6.91 -10.14
C ILE A 71 12.41 8.41 -10.23
N ALA A 72 13.39 9.20 -10.71
CA ALA A 72 13.27 10.65 -10.82
C ALA A 72 12.13 11.09 -11.75
N ALA A 73 11.88 10.35 -12.82
CA ALA A 73 10.87 10.72 -13.81
C ALA A 73 9.44 10.29 -13.42
N HIS A 74 9.29 9.18 -12.70
CA HIS A 74 8.00 8.52 -12.54
C HIS A 74 7.57 8.30 -11.08
N LEU A 75 8.43 8.50 -10.08
CA LEU A 75 8.05 8.43 -8.67
C LEU A 75 7.69 9.82 -8.14
N THR A 76 6.49 9.95 -7.62
CA THR A 76 6.12 11.08 -6.75
C THR A 76 6.16 10.59 -5.32
N TYR A 77 7.20 10.95 -4.57
CA TYR A 77 7.35 10.63 -3.17
C TYR A 77 6.90 11.80 -2.32
N VAL A 78 6.08 11.53 -1.32
CA VAL A 78 5.61 12.53 -0.35
C VAL A 78 5.70 11.92 1.05
N ARG A 79 6.27 12.67 1.99
CA ARG A 79 6.17 12.42 3.42
C ARG A 79 5.20 13.44 4.00
N PRO A 80 3.93 13.06 4.24
CA PRO A 80 2.95 14.00 4.76
C PRO A 80 3.31 14.45 6.18
N ASP A 81 3.11 15.73 6.47
CA ASP A 81 3.31 16.34 7.77
C ASP A 81 2.02 16.99 8.33
N GLY A 82 0.90 16.76 7.66
CA GLY A 82 -0.41 17.26 8.06
C GLY A 82 -1.55 16.68 7.22
N SER A 83 -2.77 17.13 7.48
CA SER A 83 -3.95 16.66 6.78
C SER A 83 -4.04 17.19 5.35
N PRO A 84 -4.80 16.51 4.46
CA PRO A 84 -5.10 17.01 3.12
C PRO A 84 -5.74 18.41 3.11
N GLU A 85 -6.52 18.74 4.14
CA GLU A 85 -7.15 20.05 4.29
C GLU A 85 -6.13 21.14 4.62
N THR A 86 -5.12 20.83 5.45
CA THR A 86 -4.03 21.75 5.81
C THR A 86 -3.15 22.08 4.59
N HIS A 87 -2.95 21.11 3.70
CA HIS A 87 -2.13 21.22 2.51
C HIS A 87 -2.96 21.10 1.22
N SER A 88 -4.13 21.75 1.18
CA SER A 88 -5.14 21.55 0.14
C SER A 88 -4.64 21.83 -1.30
N GLU A 89 -3.78 22.83 -1.48
CA GLU A 89 -3.19 23.14 -2.78
C GLU A 89 -2.22 22.06 -3.26
N ALA A 90 -1.28 21.66 -2.39
CA ALA A 90 -0.33 20.59 -2.70
C ALA A 90 -1.04 19.25 -2.95
N TYR A 91 -2.06 18.94 -2.14
CA TYR A 91 -2.87 17.74 -2.32
C TYR A 91 -3.65 17.77 -3.63
N SER A 92 -4.24 18.91 -3.99
CA SER A 92 -4.93 19.08 -5.26
C SER A 92 -3.99 18.89 -6.46
N ALA A 93 -2.75 19.40 -6.35
CA ALA A 93 -1.72 19.20 -7.37
C ALA A 93 -1.31 17.72 -7.52
N LEU A 94 -1.26 16.96 -6.41
CA LEU A 94 -1.05 15.51 -6.47
C LEU A 94 -2.20 14.81 -7.20
N LEU A 95 -3.44 15.15 -6.87
CA LEU A 95 -4.63 14.54 -7.47
C LEU A 95 -4.84 14.87 -8.96
N ALA A 96 -4.22 15.93 -9.45
CA ALA A 96 -4.28 16.32 -10.86
C ALA A 96 -3.41 15.44 -11.79
N LYS A 97 -2.55 14.58 -11.24
CA LYS A 97 -1.66 13.70 -12.01
C LYS A 97 -2.25 12.31 -12.13
N PRO A 98 -2.18 11.66 -13.29
CA PRO A 98 -2.54 10.25 -13.40
C PRO A 98 -1.45 9.38 -12.79
N TYR A 99 -1.82 8.48 -11.88
CA TYR A 99 -0.92 7.46 -11.35
C TYR A 99 -1.44 6.07 -11.68
N ARG A 100 -0.53 5.13 -11.87
CA ARG A 100 -0.88 3.73 -12.04
C ARG A 100 -1.06 3.03 -10.70
N LEU A 101 -0.19 3.37 -9.75
CA LEU A 101 -0.18 2.84 -8.39
C LEU A 101 -0.02 4.00 -7.41
N ALA A 102 -0.74 3.94 -6.30
CA ALA A 102 -0.49 4.78 -5.13
C ALA A 102 -0.28 3.88 -3.91
N VAL A 103 0.82 4.08 -3.19
CA VAL A 103 1.15 3.37 -1.96
C VAL A 103 0.97 4.31 -0.78
N LEU A 104 0.29 3.86 0.27
CA LEU A 104 0.17 4.51 1.56
C LEU A 104 0.82 3.61 2.62
N ASP A 105 2.06 3.91 2.99
CA ASP A 105 2.86 3.14 3.97
C ASP A 105 3.08 3.98 5.21
N GLY A 106 2.58 3.59 6.21
CA GLY A 106 2.08 3.03 7.40
C GLY A 106 0.74 3.63 7.83
N MET A 107 -0.27 2.80 7.83
CA MET A 107 -1.62 3.23 8.20
C MET A 107 -1.72 3.73 9.64
N THR A 108 -1.01 3.09 10.57
CA THR A 108 -1.04 3.48 11.99
C THR A 108 -0.57 4.93 12.17
N ASP A 109 0.55 5.29 11.55
CA ASP A 109 1.11 6.65 11.65
C ASP A 109 0.25 7.68 10.91
N ALA A 110 -0.36 7.27 9.78
CA ALA A 110 -1.33 8.11 9.08
C ALA A 110 -2.55 8.45 9.96
N TYR A 111 -3.12 7.46 10.67
CA TYR A 111 -4.22 7.72 11.62
C TYR A 111 -3.78 8.65 12.76
N MET A 112 -2.61 8.41 13.35
CA MET A 112 -2.07 9.23 14.43
C MET A 112 -1.85 10.68 13.98
N MET A 113 -1.25 10.88 12.81
CA MET A 113 -1.01 12.22 12.24
C MET A 113 -2.33 12.99 12.02
N LEU A 114 -3.39 12.29 11.62
CA LEU A 114 -4.71 12.90 11.37
C LEU A 114 -5.58 13.00 12.62
N GLY A 115 -5.10 12.56 13.80
CA GLY A 115 -5.87 12.55 15.04
C GLY A 115 -7.09 11.63 15.02
N LEU A 116 -7.03 10.53 14.22
CA LEU A 116 -8.12 9.57 14.04
C LEU A 116 -7.86 8.30 14.87
N ASP A 117 -8.93 7.70 15.41
CA ASP A 117 -8.86 6.41 16.10
C ASP A 117 -9.03 5.24 15.08
N PRO A 118 -8.00 4.39 14.89
CA PRO A 118 -8.10 3.25 13.99
C PRO A 118 -9.12 2.17 14.43
N ASN A 119 -9.64 2.25 15.67
CA ASN A 119 -10.68 1.37 16.18
C ASN A 119 -12.10 1.95 16.00
N SER A 120 -12.21 3.25 15.71
CA SER A 120 -13.47 3.91 15.43
C SER A 120 -13.93 3.63 14.01
N ASN A 121 -15.10 3.04 13.84
CA ASN A 121 -15.68 2.78 12.53
C ASN A 121 -15.89 4.06 11.71
N THR A 122 -16.28 5.15 12.39
CA THR A 122 -16.49 6.46 11.78
C THR A 122 -15.18 7.04 11.28
N ASP A 123 -14.10 6.98 12.08
CA ASP A 123 -12.81 7.53 11.69
C ASP A 123 -12.18 6.72 10.56
N VAL A 124 -12.32 5.38 10.60
CA VAL A 124 -11.90 4.51 9.49
C VAL A 124 -12.63 4.87 8.19
N ALA A 125 -13.96 5.05 8.24
CA ALA A 125 -14.73 5.42 7.07
C ALA A 125 -14.34 6.82 6.55
N ASN A 126 -14.13 7.79 7.45
CA ASN A 126 -13.68 9.13 7.10
C ASN A 126 -12.30 9.09 6.44
N PHE A 127 -11.34 8.40 7.04
CA PHE A 127 -10.00 8.23 6.48
C PHE A 127 -10.04 7.66 5.06
N VAL A 128 -10.74 6.54 4.88
CA VAL A 128 -10.82 5.89 3.57
C VAL A 128 -11.45 6.81 2.53
N ARG A 129 -12.48 7.56 2.90
CA ARG A 129 -13.17 8.50 2.01
C ARG A 129 -12.31 9.72 1.64
N THR A 130 -11.57 10.27 2.60
CA THR A 130 -10.86 11.56 2.44
C THR A 130 -9.48 11.40 1.79
N LEU A 131 -8.84 10.24 1.90
CA LEU A 131 -7.50 10.05 1.37
C LEU A 131 -7.45 8.95 0.29
N PRO A 132 -7.46 7.63 0.59
CA PRO A 132 -7.25 6.61 -0.46
C PRO A 132 -8.37 6.60 -1.52
N ARG A 133 -9.62 6.84 -1.17
CA ARG A 133 -10.72 6.89 -2.14
C ARG A 133 -10.56 8.06 -3.09
N ARG A 134 -10.27 9.26 -2.58
CA ARG A 134 -10.06 10.43 -3.44
C ARG A 134 -8.87 10.27 -4.37
N ILE A 135 -7.79 9.61 -3.91
CA ILE A 135 -6.65 9.29 -4.80
C ILE A 135 -7.11 8.33 -5.91
N ALA A 136 -7.81 7.24 -5.56
CA ALA A 136 -8.28 6.27 -6.55
C ALA A 136 -9.20 6.91 -7.61
N ASP A 137 -10.18 7.69 -7.15
CA ASP A 137 -11.20 8.30 -8.03
C ASP A 137 -10.61 9.40 -8.92
N ALA A 138 -9.71 10.23 -8.39
CA ALA A 138 -9.16 11.35 -9.13
C ALA A 138 -8.05 10.93 -10.12
N THR A 139 -7.25 9.92 -9.77
CA THR A 139 -6.04 9.56 -10.51
C THR A 139 -6.17 8.27 -11.32
N GLY A 140 -7.17 7.43 -11.02
CA GLY A 140 -7.34 6.09 -11.58
C GLY A 140 -6.34 5.05 -11.04
N ALA A 141 -5.54 5.41 -10.03
CA ALA A 141 -4.55 4.52 -9.44
C ALA A 141 -5.18 3.31 -8.75
N ALA A 142 -4.51 2.16 -8.79
CA ALA A 142 -4.70 1.18 -7.75
C ALA A 142 -4.06 1.71 -6.46
N VAL A 143 -4.84 1.88 -5.41
CA VAL A 143 -4.35 2.38 -4.13
C VAL A 143 -4.09 1.18 -3.21
N VAL A 144 -2.90 1.06 -2.65
CA VAL A 144 -2.57 0.05 -1.66
C VAL A 144 -2.21 0.69 -0.33
N MET A 145 -2.92 0.28 0.71
CA MET A 145 -2.66 0.66 2.09
C MET A 145 -1.86 -0.45 2.78
N ILE A 146 -0.86 -0.08 3.59
CA ILE A 146 -0.05 -1.02 4.36
C ILE A 146 -0.39 -0.88 5.83
N ASP A 147 -0.79 -1.99 6.45
CA ASP A 147 -1.25 -2.01 7.85
C ASP A 147 -0.64 -3.18 8.65
N HIS A 148 -0.63 -3.06 9.97
CA HIS A 148 -0.15 -4.09 10.88
C HIS A 148 -1.30 -4.94 11.43
N VAL A 149 -1.00 -6.18 11.85
CA VAL A 149 -1.92 -7.00 12.64
C VAL A 149 -1.63 -6.86 14.12
N VAL A 150 -2.66 -7.05 14.96
CA VAL A 150 -2.49 -7.11 16.42
C VAL A 150 -1.73 -8.39 16.79
N LYS A 151 -0.69 -8.26 17.62
CA LYS A 151 0.00 -9.40 18.28
C LYS A 151 -0.84 -9.98 19.43
N SER A 152 -2.07 -10.39 19.19
CA SER A 152 -2.89 -11.04 20.22
C SER A 152 -2.92 -12.55 19.99
N ASN A 153 -2.55 -13.32 21.02
CA ASN A 153 -2.51 -14.79 20.96
C ASN A 153 -3.91 -15.42 20.78
N ASP A 154 -4.98 -14.72 21.16
CA ASP A 154 -6.34 -15.26 21.17
C ASP A 154 -7.12 -15.00 19.86
N ASN A 155 -6.63 -14.11 18.98
CA ASN A 155 -7.26 -13.78 17.70
C ASN A 155 -6.26 -13.81 16.53
N ARG A 156 -5.39 -14.82 16.50
CA ARG A 156 -4.43 -14.96 15.40
C ARG A 156 -5.14 -15.08 14.06
N GLY A 157 -5.00 -14.07 13.24
CA GLY A 157 -4.89 -14.33 11.84
C GLY A 157 -5.95 -13.85 10.89
N ARG A 158 -6.90 -12.97 11.24
CA ARG A 158 -7.88 -12.51 10.23
C ARG A 158 -8.03 -11.00 10.06
N PHE A 159 -7.55 -10.17 10.99
CA PHE A 159 -7.87 -8.74 10.93
C PHE A 159 -6.62 -7.86 11.10
N ALA A 160 -6.52 -6.81 10.28
CA ALA A 160 -5.63 -5.69 10.50
C ALA A 160 -5.88 -5.04 11.88
N ILE A 161 -4.91 -4.34 12.45
CA ILE A 161 -5.08 -3.59 13.70
C ILE A 161 -6.27 -2.66 13.56
N GLY A 162 -7.21 -2.75 14.49
CA GLY A 162 -8.41 -1.92 14.50
C GLY A 162 -9.65 -2.64 13.99
N SER A 163 -10.62 -1.84 13.57
CA SER A 163 -11.96 -2.27 13.22
C SER A 163 -12.02 -3.22 12.01
N GLN A 164 -12.91 -4.20 12.05
CA GLN A 164 -13.32 -5.01 10.88
C GLN A 164 -13.76 -4.13 9.70
N HIS A 165 -14.16 -2.89 9.96
CA HIS A 165 -14.50 -1.90 8.95
C HIS A 165 -13.34 -1.54 8.01
N LYS A 166 -12.09 -1.67 8.42
CA LYS A 166 -10.94 -1.46 7.52
C LYS A 166 -11.03 -2.38 6.30
N LEU A 167 -11.31 -3.67 6.52
CA LEU A 167 -11.48 -4.61 5.41
C LEU A 167 -12.79 -4.37 4.64
N SER A 168 -13.90 -4.03 5.33
CA SER A 168 -15.18 -3.79 4.66
C SER A 168 -15.15 -2.56 3.74
N ALA A 169 -14.37 -1.54 4.07
CA ALA A 169 -14.22 -0.32 3.29
C ALA A 169 -13.45 -0.50 1.97
N LEU A 170 -12.72 -1.61 1.82
CA LEU A 170 -11.99 -1.91 0.59
C LEU A 170 -12.95 -2.38 -0.52
N ASP A 171 -12.74 -1.91 -1.73
CA ASP A 171 -13.44 -2.36 -2.93
C ASP A 171 -12.55 -3.18 -3.89
N GLY A 172 -11.26 -3.24 -3.62
CA GLY A 172 -10.29 -4.13 -4.26
C GLY A 172 -10.09 -5.45 -3.49
N ALA A 173 -8.83 -5.85 -3.38
CA ALA A 173 -8.42 -7.06 -2.68
C ALA A 173 -7.57 -6.74 -1.43
N ALA A 174 -7.63 -7.63 -0.44
CA ALA A 174 -6.79 -7.59 0.74
C ALA A 174 -5.95 -8.86 0.83
N TYR A 175 -4.68 -8.67 1.19
CA TYR A 175 -3.69 -9.74 1.29
C TYR A 175 -3.02 -9.72 2.65
N MET A 176 -3.04 -10.85 3.34
CA MET A 176 -2.17 -11.08 4.46
C MET A 176 -0.79 -11.46 3.92
N VAL A 177 0.24 -10.71 4.34
CA VAL A 177 1.62 -10.90 3.92
C VAL A 177 2.38 -11.61 5.03
N GLU A 178 2.96 -12.76 4.70
CA GLU A 178 3.72 -13.60 5.62
C GLU A 178 5.05 -13.99 4.97
N PRO A 179 6.16 -14.09 5.72
CA PRO A 179 7.36 -14.70 5.19
C PRO A 179 7.15 -16.21 4.97
N ALA A 180 7.66 -16.77 3.89
CA ALA A 180 7.66 -18.21 3.72
C ALA A 180 8.54 -18.87 4.78
N ALA A 181 8.13 -20.05 5.25
CA ALA A 181 8.90 -20.81 6.21
C ALA A 181 10.32 -21.10 5.69
N GLY A 182 11.34 -20.77 6.49
CA GLY A 182 12.75 -20.96 6.11
C GLY A 182 13.33 -19.96 5.11
N ALA A 183 12.54 -18.98 4.63
CA ALA A 183 12.97 -17.97 3.68
C ALA A 183 12.50 -16.57 4.09
N PRO A 184 12.82 -16.08 5.31
CA PRO A 184 12.42 -14.75 5.75
C PRO A 184 13.07 -13.67 4.88
N LEU A 185 12.30 -12.61 4.62
CA LEU A 185 12.82 -11.40 3.99
C LEU A 185 13.77 -10.68 4.96
N GLY A 186 14.85 -10.12 4.44
CA GLY A 186 15.82 -9.37 5.23
C GLY A 186 16.70 -8.52 4.35
N ASP A 187 17.38 -7.54 4.95
CA ASP A 187 18.32 -6.68 4.23
C ASP A 187 19.48 -7.50 3.66
N GLY A 188 19.75 -7.34 2.36
CA GLY A 188 20.78 -8.08 1.64
C GLY A 188 20.53 -9.58 1.49
N LYS A 189 19.35 -10.08 1.87
CA LYS A 189 18.99 -11.51 1.76
C LYS A 189 17.81 -11.73 0.83
N ARG A 190 17.89 -12.78 0.03
CA ARG A 190 16.73 -13.27 -0.71
C ARG A 190 15.74 -13.91 0.25
N GLY A 191 14.48 -13.50 0.17
CA GLY A 191 13.38 -14.09 0.91
C GLY A 191 12.16 -14.30 0.02
N ILE A 192 11.16 -14.96 0.56
CA ILE A 192 9.88 -15.23 -0.13
C ILE A 192 8.76 -14.68 0.73
N ALA A 193 7.95 -13.78 0.16
CA ALA A 193 6.71 -13.35 0.77
C ALA A 193 5.54 -14.16 0.20
N VAL A 194 4.69 -14.65 1.07
CA VAL A 194 3.44 -15.32 0.72
C VAL A 194 2.30 -14.33 0.88
N LEU A 195 1.52 -14.13 -0.18
CA LEU A 195 0.33 -13.29 -0.16
C LEU A 195 -0.92 -14.19 -0.08
N ARG A 196 -1.57 -14.20 1.07
CA ARG A 196 -2.83 -14.91 1.28
C ARG A 196 -4.00 -13.98 0.99
N VAL A 197 -4.81 -14.28 -0.01
CA VAL A 197 -6.02 -13.50 -0.33
C VAL A 197 -7.06 -13.66 0.78
N THR A 198 -7.34 -12.59 1.50
CA THR A 198 -8.34 -12.57 2.58
C THR A 198 -9.64 -11.89 2.17
N LYS A 199 -9.56 -10.96 1.21
CA LYS A 199 -10.71 -10.34 0.56
C LYS A 199 -10.42 -10.14 -0.92
N ASP A 200 -11.42 -10.32 -1.75
CA ASP A 200 -11.38 -9.99 -3.18
C ASP A 200 -12.81 -9.64 -3.61
N ARG A 201 -13.12 -8.33 -3.64
CA ARG A 201 -14.48 -7.88 -3.95
C ARG A 201 -14.82 -8.02 -5.43
N PRO A 202 -13.93 -7.69 -6.38
CA PRO A 202 -14.14 -7.96 -7.80
C PRO A 202 -14.12 -9.45 -8.15
N ALA A 203 -13.62 -10.31 -7.25
CA ALA A 203 -13.54 -11.76 -7.38
C ALA A 203 -12.76 -12.24 -8.62
N GLN A 204 -11.79 -11.45 -9.11
CA GLN A 204 -10.97 -11.83 -10.28
C GLN A 204 -9.68 -12.54 -9.88
N VAL A 205 -9.08 -12.19 -8.74
CA VAL A 205 -7.84 -12.82 -8.25
C VAL A 205 -8.08 -14.27 -7.85
N ARG A 206 -9.24 -14.59 -7.27
CA ARG A 206 -9.59 -15.94 -6.81
C ARG A 206 -10.08 -16.87 -7.93
N LYS A 207 -10.36 -16.35 -9.10
CA LYS A 207 -10.80 -17.17 -10.25
C LYS A 207 -9.67 -17.87 -10.99
N HIS A 208 -8.44 -17.47 -10.68
CA HIS A 208 -7.22 -17.94 -11.36
C HIS A 208 -6.21 -18.49 -10.31
#